data_b763e851b1ed7ffea7a856fc201aa156
#
_entry.id   b763e851b1ed7ffea7a856fc201aa156
#
_cell.length_a   1.000
_cell.length_b   1.000
_cell.length_c   1.000
_cell.angle_alpha   90.00
_cell.angle_beta   90.00
_cell.angle_gamma   90.00
#
_symmetry.space_group_name_H-M   'P 1'
#
loop_
_entity.id
_entity.type
_entity.pdbx_description
1 polymer ?
#
loop_
_entity_poly.entity_id
_entity_poly.type
_entity_poly.pdbx_seq_one_letter_code
_entity_poly.pdbx_strand_id
1 'polypeptide(L)'
;FTAAGRPLFANGWEYVGQPILVTEFGGISYQKGDCEGWGYSNAVSDEDFAKRYNDVIAPLLASPYVQGFCYTELTDVEQEINGLLTYDREPKVPVEQIRNVNLKNFL
;
A
#
# COMPACT_ATOMS: atom_id res chain seq x y z
N PHE A 1 5.54 15.19 7.25
CA PHE A 1 5.62 15.16 5.78
C PHE A 1 5.13 13.81 5.26
N THR A 2 4.49 13.82 4.10
CA THR A 2 4.11 12.62 3.37
C THR A 2 5.33 11.99 2.69
N ALA A 3 5.17 10.76 2.17
CA ALA A 3 6.21 10.10 1.38
C ALA A 3 6.60 10.89 0.12
N ALA A 4 5.71 11.75 -0.37
CA ALA A 4 5.98 12.66 -1.48
C ALA A 4 6.66 13.97 -1.03
N GLY A 5 7.07 14.09 0.23
CA GLY A 5 7.75 15.25 0.77
C GLY A 5 6.87 16.49 0.98
N ARG A 6 5.55 16.30 0.96
CA ARG A 6 4.60 17.39 1.20
C ARG A 6 4.21 17.48 2.67
N PRO A 7 3.96 18.69 3.21
CA PRO A 7 3.47 18.81 4.57
C PRO A 7 2.07 18.20 4.71
N LEU A 8 1.80 17.59 5.87
CA LEU A 8 0.48 17.02 6.18
C LEU A 8 -0.57 18.09 6.46
N PHE A 9 -0.13 19.24 6.97
CA PHE A 9 -1.01 20.34 7.34
C PHE A 9 -0.72 21.57 6.50
N ALA A 10 -1.75 22.32 6.20
CA ALA A 10 -1.61 23.63 5.55
C ALA A 10 -0.93 24.64 6.48
N ASN A 11 -0.40 25.73 5.91
CA ASN A 11 0.22 26.80 6.69
C ASN A 11 -0.78 27.34 7.73
N GLY A 12 -0.31 27.49 8.96
CA GLY A 12 -1.13 27.98 10.06
C GLY A 12 -1.87 26.88 10.82
N TRP A 13 -1.76 25.64 10.39
CA TRP A 13 -2.35 24.47 11.06
C TRP A 13 -1.26 23.55 11.59
N GLU A 14 -1.42 23.08 12.81
CA GLU A 14 -0.46 22.21 13.49
C GLU A 14 -1.11 20.91 13.94
N TYR A 15 -0.29 19.87 14.11
CA TYR A 15 -0.72 18.62 14.73
C TYR A 15 -0.99 18.86 16.22
N VAL A 16 -2.19 18.46 16.67
CA VAL A 16 -2.64 18.66 18.05
C VAL A 16 -3.03 17.35 18.75
N GLY A 17 -2.53 16.21 18.28
CA GLY A 17 -2.71 14.91 18.92
C GLY A 17 -3.86 14.07 18.39
N GLN A 18 -4.56 14.53 17.33
CA GLN A 18 -5.63 13.73 16.72
C GLN A 18 -5.07 12.48 16.02
N PRO A 19 -5.85 11.38 15.95
CA PRO A 19 -5.40 10.20 15.21
C PRO A 19 -5.22 10.51 13.73
N ILE A 20 -4.13 9.99 13.14
CA ILE A 20 -3.85 10.11 11.71
C ILE A 20 -4.07 8.75 11.06
N LEU A 21 -4.95 8.69 10.08
CA LEU A 21 -5.23 7.50 9.28
C LEU A 21 -4.87 7.79 7.83
N VAL A 22 -4.10 6.88 7.21
CA VAL A 22 -3.78 6.96 5.79
C VAL A 22 -4.77 6.06 5.06
N THR A 23 -5.85 6.65 4.60
CA THR A 23 -7.03 5.92 4.14
C THR A 23 -6.97 5.48 2.68
N GLU A 24 -5.98 5.98 1.92
CA GLU A 24 -5.77 5.56 0.53
C GLU A 24 -4.30 5.80 0.16
N PHE A 25 -3.61 4.75 -0.27
CA PHE A 25 -2.23 4.83 -0.73
C PHE A 25 -1.83 3.53 -1.44
N GLY A 26 -0.66 3.53 -2.08
CA GLY A 26 -0.07 2.35 -2.70
C GLY A 26 -0.33 2.30 -4.19
N GLY A 27 -1.28 1.48 -4.62
CA GLY A 27 -1.64 1.37 -6.03
C GLY A 27 -0.55 0.71 -6.88
N ILE A 28 0.06 -0.38 -6.39
CA ILE A 28 1.09 -1.13 -7.11
C ILE A 28 0.42 -2.08 -8.08
N SER A 29 0.50 -1.80 -9.38
CA SER A 29 -0.02 -2.72 -10.38
C SER A 29 0.89 -3.93 -10.52
N TYR A 30 0.27 -5.09 -10.66
CA TYR A 30 0.97 -6.32 -10.96
C TYR A 30 0.06 -7.22 -11.79
N GLN A 31 0.42 -7.37 -13.06
CA GLN A 31 -0.35 -8.20 -13.98
C GLN A 31 -0.11 -9.67 -13.68
N LYS A 32 -1.19 -10.38 -13.38
CA LYS A 32 -1.23 -11.84 -13.29
C LYS A 32 -2.23 -12.35 -14.33
N GLY A 33 -1.74 -13.09 -15.31
CA GLY A 33 -2.57 -13.59 -16.41
C GLY A 33 -2.62 -12.61 -17.60
N ASP A 34 -3.69 -12.68 -18.38
CA ASP A 34 -3.80 -12.03 -19.69
C ASP A 34 -4.44 -10.64 -19.66
N CYS A 35 -4.95 -10.20 -18.51
CA CYS A 35 -5.55 -8.88 -18.38
C CYS A 35 -4.47 -7.80 -18.23
N GLU A 36 -4.38 -6.91 -19.19
CA GLU A 36 -3.59 -5.69 -19.07
C GLU A 36 -4.38 -4.63 -18.33
N GLY A 37 -3.65 -3.80 -17.56
CA GLY A 37 -4.26 -2.76 -16.78
C GLY A 37 -3.23 -1.74 -16.31
N TRP A 38 -3.62 -0.94 -15.33
CA TRP A 38 -2.81 0.15 -14.82
C TRP A 38 -2.76 0.18 -13.28
N GLY A 39 -1.79 0.92 -12.78
CA GLY A 39 -1.63 1.30 -11.38
C GLY A 39 -0.69 2.48 -11.30
N TYR A 40 -0.40 2.93 -10.10
CA TYR A 40 0.47 4.09 -9.86
C TYR A 40 1.96 3.73 -9.94
N SER A 41 2.30 2.48 -9.76
CA SER A 41 3.61 1.91 -10.04
C SER A 41 3.43 0.47 -10.51
N ASN A 42 4.43 -0.09 -11.20
CA ASN A 42 4.30 -1.42 -11.80
C ASN A 42 5.34 -2.37 -11.22
N ALA A 43 4.87 -3.50 -10.68
CA ALA A 43 5.73 -4.60 -10.30
C ALA A 43 5.95 -5.55 -11.48
N VAL A 44 7.15 -6.12 -11.56
CA VAL A 44 7.57 -6.99 -12.67
C VAL A 44 7.80 -8.45 -12.24
N SER A 45 7.73 -8.73 -10.93
CA SER A 45 7.88 -10.07 -10.36
C SER A 45 7.21 -10.13 -8.99
N ASP A 46 7.03 -11.35 -8.45
CA ASP A 46 6.50 -11.54 -7.10
C ASP A 46 7.41 -10.87 -6.06
N GLU A 47 8.72 -10.99 -6.21
CA GLU A 47 9.70 -10.36 -5.33
C GLU A 47 9.64 -8.84 -5.41
N ASP A 48 9.50 -8.29 -6.61
CA ASP A 48 9.38 -6.85 -6.81
C ASP A 48 8.08 -6.32 -6.20
N PHE A 49 6.97 -7.04 -6.36
CA PHE A 49 5.69 -6.67 -5.75
C PHE A 49 5.80 -6.65 -4.21
N ALA A 50 6.34 -7.71 -3.63
CA ALA A 50 6.52 -7.81 -2.18
C ALA A 50 7.43 -6.70 -1.64
N LYS A 51 8.51 -6.39 -2.36
CA LYS A 51 9.43 -5.30 -1.99
C LYS A 51 8.73 -3.94 -2.04
N ARG A 52 8.00 -3.64 -3.13
CA ARG A 52 7.27 -2.38 -3.27
C ARG A 52 6.19 -2.23 -2.21
N TYR A 53 5.48 -3.31 -1.90
CA TYR A 53 4.50 -3.32 -0.82
C TYR A 53 5.16 -3.01 0.52
N ASN A 54 6.27 -3.65 0.84
CA ASN A 54 7.04 -3.34 2.04
C ASN A 54 7.47 -1.87 2.08
N ASP A 55 7.95 -1.34 0.96
CA ASP A 55 8.48 0.02 0.89
C ASP A 55 7.40 1.09 1.14
N VAL A 56 6.14 0.82 0.81
CA VAL A 56 5.04 1.75 1.09
C VAL A 56 4.43 1.56 2.49
N ILE A 57 4.50 0.35 3.05
CA ILE A 57 3.96 0.06 4.38
C ILE A 57 4.94 0.40 5.50
N ALA A 58 6.22 0.07 5.34
CA ALA A 58 7.21 0.23 6.39
C ALA A 58 7.28 1.66 6.99
N PRO A 59 7.25 2.73 6.19
CA PRO A 59 7.24 4.09 6.75
C PRO A 59 5.99 4.39 7.60
N LEU A 60 4.84 3.82 7.22
CA LEU A 60 3.60 4.00 7.98
C LEU A 60 3.69 3.31 9.34
N LEU A 61 4.20 2.08 9.36
CA LEU A 61 4.39 1.32 10.61
C LEU A 61 5.46 1.94 11.51
N ALA A 62 6.48 2.58 10.92
CA ALA A 62 7.54 3.25 11.65
C ALA A 62 7.11 4.60 12.22
N SER A 63 6.06 5.22 11.69
CA SER A 63 5.59 6.53 12.15
C SER A 63 4.95 6.44 13.53
N PRO A 64 5.36 7.29 14.49
CA PRO A 64 4.71 7.33 15.80
C PRO A 64 3.33 8.02 15.78
N TYR A 65 2.93 8.61 14.64
CA TYR A 65 1.70 9.38 14.52
C TYR A 65 0.59 8.65 13.75
N VAL A 66 0.96 7.70 12.85
CA VAL A 66 -0.01 6.96 12.06
C VAL A 66 -0.63 5.86 12.90
N GLN A 67 -1.96 5.91 13.04
CA GLN A 67 -2.74 4.96 13.83
C GLN A 67 -3.33 3.83 13.00
N GLY A 68 -3.44 4.03 11.69
CA GLY A 68 -3.96 3.00 10.79
C GLY A 68 -3.81 3.40 9.34
N PHE A 69 -4.01 2.43 8.46
CA PHE A 69 -3.90 2.65 7.03
C PHE A 69 -4.83 1.71 6.26
N CYS A 70 -5.11 2.09 5.00
CA CYS A 70 -5.86 1.28 4.07
C CYS A 70 -5.15 1.30 2.71
N TYR A 71 -4.58 0.18 2.33
CA TYR A 71 -3.89 0.03 1.04
C TYR A 71 -4.91 -0.05 -0.10
N THR A 72 -4.62 0.64 -1.19
CA THR A 72 -5.40 0.59 -2.41
C THR A 72 -4.72 -0.36 -3.40
N GLU A 73 -5.31 -1.51 -3.71
CA GLU A 73 -6.63 -1.96 -3.26
C GLU A 73 -6.61 -3.45 -2.88
N LEU A 74 -7.72 -3.97 -2.39
CA LEU A 74 -7.78 -5.37 -1.99
C LEU A 74 -7.78 -6.32 -3.20
N THR A 75 -8.63 -6.04 -4.18
CA THR A 75 -8.75 -6.85 -5.42
C THR A 75 -8.64 -5.96 -6.64
N ASP A 76 -8.18 -6.53 -7.76
CA ASP A 76 -8.26 -5.85 -9.05
C ASP A 76 -9.70 -5.53 -9.40
N VAL A 77 -9.92 -4.38 -10.04
CA VAL A 77 -11.22 -3.91 -10.53
C VAL A 77 -11.06 -3.43 -11.97
N GLU A 78 -11.67 -4.15 -12.91
CA GLU A 78 -11.59 -3.85 -14.33
C GLU A 78 -10.13 -3.70 -14.80
N GLN A 79 -9.75 -2.52 -15.30
CA GLN A 79 -8.38 -2.24 -15.75
C GLN A 79 -7.45 -1.73 -14.64
N GLU A 80 -7.94 -1.53 -13.43
CA GLU A 80 -7.11 -1.18 -12.29
C GLU A 80 -6.59 -2.45 -11.64
N ILE A 81 -5.31 -2.77 -11.91
CA ILE A 81 -4.70 -4.04 -11.50
C ILE A 81 -3.71 -3.88 -10.35
N ASN A 82 -4.04 -3.01 -9.40
CA ASN A 82 -3.22 -2.75 -8.22
C ASN A 82 -3.72 -3.43 -6.94
N GLY A 83 -4.58 -4.43 -7.08
CA GLY A 83 -5.03 -5.25 -5.96
C GLY A 83 -3.95 -6.14 -5.37
N LEU A 84 -4.10 -6.51 -4.10
CA LEU A 84 -3.34 -7.61 -3.49
C LEU A 84 -3.78 -8.97 -4.01
N LEU A 85 -5.03 -9.02 -4.43
CA LEU A 85 -5.66 -10.19 -5.05
C LEU A 85 -6.03 -9.86 -6.50
N THR A 86 -6.12 -10.88 -7.34
CA THR A 86 -6.65 -10.74 -8.68
C THR A 86 -8.16 -10.44 -8.65
N TYR A 87 -8.73 -10.15 -9.83
CA TYR A 87 -10.18 -9.95 -9.97
C TYR A 87 -10.98 -11.15 -9.41
N ASP A 88 -10.47 -12.36 -9.58
CA ASP A 88 -11.08 -13.59 -9.09
C ASP A 88 -10.74 -13.92 -7.63
N ARG A 89 -10.10 -13.01 -6.92
CA ARG A 89 -9.68 -13.07 -5.50
C ARG A 89 -8.59 -14.10 -5.23
N GLU A 90 -7.76 -14.40 -6.22
CA GLU A 90 -6.57 -15.21 -6.03
C GLU A 90 -5.40 -14.34 -5.55
N PRO A 91 -4.64 -14.74 -4.55
CA PRO A 91 -3.46 -13.97 -4.10
C PRO A 91 -2.43 -13.82 -5.21
N LYS A 92 -1.94 -12.60 -5.42
CA LYS A 92 -0.88 -12.34 -6.41
C LYS A 92 0.50 -12.80 -5.94
N VAL A 93 0.71 -12.79 -4.63
CA VAL A 93 1.92 -13.32 -3.95
C VAL A 93 1.46 -14.13 -2.75
N PRO A 94 2.33 -14.99 -2.17
CA PRO A 94 1.95 -15.72 -0.96
C PRO A 94 1.44 -14.78 0.13
N VAL A 95 0.26 -15.06 0.68
CA VAL A 95 -0.40 -14.19 1.67
C VAL A 95 0.46 -13.95 2.91
N GLU A 96 1.34 -14.91 3.25
CA GLU A 96 2.26 -14.77 4.37
C GLU A 96 3.25 -13.62 4.17
N GLN A 97 3.64 -13.31 2.94
CA GLN A 97 4.53 -12.17 2.66
C GLN A 97 3.84 -10.86 3.00
N ILE A 98 2.58 -10.70 2.63
CA ILE A 98 1.77 -9.51 2.95
C ILE A 98 1.54 -9.42 4.46
N ARG A 99 1.15 -10.54 5.06
CA ARG A 99 0.95 -10.62 6.51
C ARG A 99 2.20 -10.21 7.30
N ASN A 100 3.36 -10.73 6.90
CA ASN A 100 4.63 -10.43 7.58
C ASN A 100 5.00 -8.95 7.50
N VAL A 101 4.73 -8.30 6.36
CA VAL A 101 4.94 -6.85 6.22
C VAL A 101 4.00 -6.10 7.17
N ASN A 102 2.72 -6.43 7.18
CA ASN A 102 1.71 -5.75 7.99
C ASN A 102 1.94 -5.89 9.49
N LEU A 103 2.56 -6.98 9.93
CA LEU A 103 2.76 -7.29 11.34
C LEU A 103 4.16 -6.97 11.87
N LYS A 104 5.04 -6.36 11.08
CA LYS A 104 6.45 -6.13 11.47
C LYS A 104 6.63 -5.48 12.83
N ASN A 105 5.75 -4.56 13.21
CA ASN A 105 5.84 -3.86 14.48
C ASN A 105 5.09 -4.56 15.62
N PHE A 106 4.46 -5.69 15.35
CA PHE A 106 3.74 -6.50 16.35
C PHE A 106 4.47 -7.81 16.67
N LEU A 107 5.57 -8.06 15.99
CA LEU A 107 6.44 -9.20 16.20
C LEU A 107 7.78 -8.76 16.78
#